data_ab2e3f6679b587058d2882b71dcf86a5
#
_entry.id   ab2e3f6679b587058d2882b71dcf86a5
#
_cell.length_a   1.000
_cell.length_b   1.000
_cell.length_c   1.000
_cell.angle_alpha   90.00
_cell.angle_beta   90.00
_cell.angle_gamma   90.00
#
_symmetry.space_group_name_H-M   'P 1'
#
loop_
_entity.id
_entity.type
_entity.pdbx_description
1 polymer ?
#
loop_
_entity_poly.entity_id
_entity_poly.type
_entity_poly.pdbx_seq_one_letter_code
_entity_poly.pdbx_strand_id
1 'polypeptide(L)'
;MRSPSEWTSRWPTPAGYISFPANRFAHALARVPGWAGRLARRLLAAVPHNSSYMSLDFLLRQLSQGAGVPPERQWVACMAPFAPEELDELWLPEALAAAAAGTEDPVAALLAHRAPQRWSTAELIHAFATVFLPEDILQKVDRGSMYASLEVRAPYLGRAFAEYAMSLPSTDKIRGFSRKRLLKKLALRHIPREIVEQPKHGFAVPLARLLRGPLRERVADVILAANGPLADWFRRETIERFWRDHQTGRRDHRKKIWTLFALATAVRNTASA
;
A
#
# COMPACT_ATOMS: atom_id res chain seq x y z
N MET A 1 -20.09 -16.74 17.01
CA MET A 1 -18.81 -16.28 16.40
C MET A 1 -19.11 -15.94 14.96
N ARG A 2 -18.96 -14.68 14.54
CA ARG A 2 -19.17 -14.30 13.14
C ARG A 2 -17.98 -14.75 12.31
N SER A 3 -18.24 -15.18 11.07
CA SER A 3 -17.18 -15.69 10.19
C SER A 3 -16.16 -14.61 9.85
N PRO A 4 -14.88 -14.94 9.60
CA PRO A 4 -13.87 -13.97 9.19
C PRO A 4 -14.26 -13.16 7.95
N SER A 5 -15.12 -13.68 7.09
CA SER A 5 -15.65 -13.00 5.91
C SER A 5 -16.56 -11.82 6.24
N GLU A 6 -17.26 -11.83 7.37
CA GLU A 6 -18.12 -10.72 7.80
C GLU A 6 -17.34 -9.48 8.24
N TRP A 7 -16.10 -9.65 8.71
CA TRP A 7 -15.24 -8.54 9.11
C TRP A 7 -14.64 -7.81 7.91
N THR A 8 -14.31 -8.54 6.84
CA THR A 8 -13.70 -7.93 5.64
C THR A 8 -14.66 -7.06 4.84
N SER A 9 -15.98 -7.30 4.96
CA SER A 9 -17.02 -6.53 4.26
C SER A 9 -17.25 -5.14 4.84
N ARG A 10 -16.84 -4.88 6.08
CA ARG A 10 -17.11 -3.64 6.82
C ARG A 10 -16.04 -2.57 6.71
N TRP A 11 -14.84 -2.91 6.23
CA TRP A 11 -13.74 -1.95 6.18
C TRP A 11 -13.77 -1.13 4.90
N PRO A 12 -13.72 0.17 5.05
CA PRO A 12 -13.82 1.07 3.90
C PRO A 12 -12.58 1.01 3.04
N THR A 13 -12.83 0.93 1.77
CA THR A 13 -11.81 1.28 0.80
C THR A 13 -12.33 2.45 0.01
N PRO A 14 -11.63 3.37 -0.29
CA PRO A 14 -11.62 4.18 -1.37
C PRO A 14 -10.67 3.67 -2.12
N ALA A 15 -11.05 3.01 -2.59
CA ALA A 15 -11.35 2.43 -1.71
C ALA A 15 -10.89 1.20 -1.14
N GLY A 16 -10.47 0.70 -0.58
CA GLY A 16 -9.94 -0.42 0.05
C GLY A 16 -8.65 -0.11 0.76
N TYR A 17 -8.23 1.16 0.71
CA TYR A 17 -6.99 1.54 1.35
C TYR A 17 -7.23 1.84 2.82
N ILE A 18 -6.41 1.23 3.67
CA ILE A 18 -6.47 1.40 5.11
C ILE A 18 -6.18 2.84 5.54
N SER A 19 -5.50 3.60 4.69
CA SER A 19 -5.23 5.02 4.89
C SER A 19 -6.47 5.86 5.19
N PHE A 20 -7.65 5.51 4.66
CA PHE A 20 -8.87 6.27 4.93
C PHE A 20 -9.45 6.04 6.33
N PRO A 21 -9.61 4.80 6.83
CA PRO A 21 -9.93 4.61 8.24
C PRO A 21 -8.79 5.10 9.16
N ALA A 22 -7.53 4.91 8.77
CA ALA A 22 -6.38 5.40 9.54
C ALA A 22 -6.41 6.91 9.73
N ASN A 23 -6.79 7.67 8.69
CA ASN A 23 -6.90 9.12 8.75
C ASN A 23 -7.88 9.61 9.84
N ARG A 24 -8.90 8.84 10.18
CA ARG A 24 -9.83 9.19 11.28
C ARG A 24 -9.13 9.15 12.64
N PHE A 25 -8.11 8.34 12.77
CA PHE A 25 -7.30 8.17 13.97
C PHE A 25 -5.94 8.86 13.86
N ALA A 26 -5.69 9.61 12.78
CA ALA A 26 -4.41 10.22 12.47
C ALA A 26 -3.83 11.01 13.63
N HIS A 27 -4.65 11.87 14.27
CA HIS A 27 -4.21 12.66 15.41
C HIS A 27 -3.93 11.81 16.65
N ALA A 28 -4.71 10.76 16.89
CA ALA A 28 -4.47 9.85 17.99
C ALA A 28 -3.17 9.05 17.74
N LEU A 29 -2.99 8.57 16.53
CA LEU A 29 -1.79 7.84 16.11
C LEU A 29 -0.53 8.74 16.15
N ALA A 30 -0.63 10.00 15.74
CA ALA A 30 0.49 10.94 15.80
C ALA A 30 0.92 11.27 17.23
N ARG A 31 0.00 11.21 18.20
CA ARG A 31 0.30 11.43 19.63
C ARG A 31 0.93 10.21 20.31
N VAL A 32 0.90 9.04 19.66
CA VAL A 32 1.56 7.85 20.18
C VAL A 32 3.06 8.09 20.17
N PRO A 33 3.74 8.04 21.32
CA PRO A 33 5.19 8.18 21.35
C PRO A 33 5.86 7.13 20.45
N GLY A 34 6.92 7.50 19.75
CA GLY A 34 7.60 6.60 18.80
C GLY A 34 8.02 5.27 19.43
N TRP A 35 8.45 5.28 20.71
CA TRP A 35 8.76 4.04 21.44
C TRP A 35 7.55 3.12 21.64
N ALA A 36 6.38 3.69 21.91
CA ALA A 36 5.15 2.90 22.09
C ALA A 36 4.66 2.33 20.74
N GLY A 37 4.80 3.09 19.66
CA GLY A 37 4.58 2.59 18.30
C GLY A 37 5.51 1.42 17.95
N ARG A 38 6.81 1.53 18.27
CA ARG A 38 7.77 0.44 18.10
C ARG A 38 7.41 -0.79 18.93
N LEU A 39 7.03 -0.59 20.19
CA LEU A 39 6.59 -1.69 21.07
C LEU A 39 5.35 -2.39 20.52
N ALA A 40 4.33 -1.63 20.09
CA ALA A 40 3.13 -2.18 19.49
C ALA A 40 3.45 -3.01 18.24
N ARG A 41 4.34 -2.54 17.35
CA ARG A 41 4.78 -3.31 16.18
C ARG A 41 5.53 -4.59 16.57
N ARG A 42 6.38 -4.54 17.62
CA ARG A 42 7.06 -5.74 18.13
C ARG A 42 6.08 -6.76 18.70
N LEU A 43 5.10 -6.33 19.48
CA LEU A 43 4.06 -7.20 20.04
C LEU A 43 3.20 -7.81 18.93
N LEU A 44 2.75 -7.01 17.98
CA LEU A 44 2.02 -7.50 16.80
C LEU A 44 2.85 -8.46 15.95
N ALA A 45 4.18 -8.28 15.93
CA ALA A 45 5.07 -9.20 15.23
C ALA A 45 5.14 -10.60 15.88
N ALA A 46 4.87 -10.70 17.17
CA ALA A 46 4.82 -11.98 17.90
C ALA A 46 3.49 -12.73 17.72
N VAL A 47 2.42 -12.05 17.28
CA VAL A 47 1.12 -12.68 17.02
C VAL A 47 1.22 -13.56 15.78
N PRO A 48 0.71 -14.81 15.81
CA PRO A 48 0.67 -15.68 14.64
C PRO A 48 0.04 -15.00 13.44
N HIS A 49 0.65 -15.16 12.28
CA HIS A 49 0.20 -14.50 11.06
C HIS A 49 -0.96 -15.26 10.41
N ASN A 50 -2.02 -14.55 10.08
CA ASN A 50 -3.09 -15.06 9.23
C ASN A 50 -2.85 -14.61 7.78
N SER A 51 -2.60 -15.57 6.89
CA SER A 51 -2.35 -15.32 5.46
C SER A 51 -3.59 -14.88 4.67
N SER A 52 -4.76 -14.82 5.31
CA SER A 52 -5.99 -14.38 4.66
C SER A 52 -5.87 -12.93 4.19
N TYR A 53 -6.48 -12.65 3.05
CA TYR A 53 -6.52 -11.31 2.48
C TYR A 53 -7.26 -10.34 3.42
N MET A 54 -6.63 -9.20 3.76
CA MET A 54 -7.21 -8.18 4.64
C MET A 54 -7.62 -8.70 6.03
N SER A 55 -6.88 -9.65 6.58
CA SER A 55 -7.07 -10.14 7.94
C SER A 55 -6.93 -9.02 8.98
N LEU A 56 -7.51 -9.20 10.17
CA LEU A 56 -7.45 -8.20 11.24
C LEU A 56 -6.00 -7.90 11.66
N ASP A 57 -5.16 -8.92 11.76
CA ASP A 57 -3.74 -8.76 12.07
C ASP A 57 -3.01 -7.95 10.99
N PHE A 58 -3.32 -8.17 9.70
CA PHE A 58 -2.79 -7.34 8.61
C PHE A 58 -3.20 -5.88 8.78
N LEU A 59 -4.47 -5.60 9.08
CA LEU A 59 -4.98 -4.25 9.29
C LEU A 59 -4.32 -3.56 10.48
N LEU A 60 -4.18 -4.28 11.60
CA LEU A 60 -3.53 -3.75 12.82
C LEU A 60 -2.05 -3.44 12.58
N ARG A 61 -1.33 -4.31 11.88
CA ARG A 61 0.07 -4.07 11.49
C ARG A 61 0.19 -2.85 10.59
N GLN A 62 -0.69 -2.73 9.62
CA GLN A 62 -0.69 -1.60 8.70
C GLN A 62 -1.01 -0.27 9.41
N LEU A 63 -1.98 -0.27 10.33
CA LEU A 63 -2.30 0.89 11.17
C LEU A 63 -1.14 1.27 12.10
N SER A 64 -0.46 0.29 12.67
CA SER A 64 0.67 0.53 13.57
C SER A 64 1.85 1.23 12.88
N GLN A 65 1.97 1.14 11.57
CA GLN A 65 2.99 1.87 10.80
C GLN A 65 2.76 3.39 10.83
N GLY A 66 1.52 3.84 11.00
CA GLY A 66 1.20 5.26 11.17
C GLY A 66 1.46 5.81 12.58
N ALA A 67 1.77 4.95 13.57
CA ALA A 67 2.00 5.40 14.93
C ALA A 67 3.33 6.18 15.04
N GLY A 68 3.26 7.40 15.57
CA GLY A 68 4.41 8.31 15.69
C GLY A 68 4.80 9.01 14.37
N VAL A 69 4.09 8.75 13.28
CA VAL A 69 4.31 9.43 12.00
C VAL A 69 3.47 10.72 11.96
N PRO A 70 4.01 11.85 11.47
CA PRO A 70 3.25 13.09 11.32
C PRO A 70 1.96 12.87 10.53
N PRO A 71 0.83 13.51 10.90
CA PRO A 71 -0.49 13.26 10.31
C PRO A 71 -0.52 13.35 8.79
N GLU A 72 0.23 14.28 8.22
CA GLU A 72 0.33 14.52 6.78
C GLU A 72 0.96 13.37 6.01
N ARG A 73 1.78 12.55 6.65
CA ARG A 73 2.47 11.38 6.06
C ARG A 73 1.85 10.03 6.42
N GLN A 74 0.88 10.01 7.31
CA GLN A 74 0.31 8.73 7.82
C GLN A 74 -0.33 7.87 6.73
N TRP A 75 -0.97 8.48 5.74
CA TRP A 75 -1.58 7.72 4.64
C TRP A 75 -0.53 6.96 3.81
N VAL A 76 0.66 7.56 3.63
CA VAL A 76 1.79 6.90 2.95
C VAL A 76 2.34 5.78 3.83
N ALA A 77 2.62 6.08 5.10
CA ALA A 77 3.13 5.10 6.06
C ALA A 77 2.21 3.86 6.16
N CYS A 78 0.90 4.07 6.22
CA CYS A 78 -0.07 2.97 6.24
C CYS A 78 -0.09 2.14 4.93
N MET A 79 0.48 2.62 3.85
CA MET A 79 0.57 1.88 2.58
C MET A 79 1.95 1.29 2.34
N ALA A 80 2.97 1.82 2.98
CA ALA A 80 4.36 1.40 2.82
C ALA A 80 4.55 -0.10 3.11
N PRO A 81 5.44 -0.78 2.38
CA PRO A 81 5.79 -2.17 2.64
C PRO A 81 6.68 -2.33 3.88
N PHE A 82 7.46 -1.31 4.21
CA PHE A 82 8.42 -1.30 5.32
C PHE A 82 7.99 -0.31 6.41
N ALA A 83 8.19 -0.67 7.67
CA ALA A 83 8.14 0.28 8.77
C ALA A 83 9.42 1.13 8.78
N PRO A 84 9.38 2.36 9.38
CA PRO A 84 10.57 3.22 9.42
C PRO A 84 11.81 2.51 9.98
N GLU A 85 11.67 1.79 11.09
CA GLU A 85 12.78 1.07 11.71
C GLU A 85 13.36 -0.04 10.82
N GLU A 86 12.52 -0.64 9.98
CA GLU A 86 12.95 -1.66 9.04
C GLU A 86 13.71 -1.07 7.87
N LEU A 87 13.41 0.17 7.49
CA LEU A 87 14.21 0.91 6.51
C LEU A 87 15.60 1.24 7.09
N ASP A 88 15.69 1.68 8.35
CA ASP A 88 16.97 1.94 9.03
C ASP A 88 17.83 0.66 9.12
N GLU A 89 17.20 -0.49 9.33
CA GLU A 89 17.87 -1.79 9.34
C GLU A 89 18.25 -2.29 7.95
N LEU A 90 17.51 -1.87 6.91
CA LEU A 90 17.68 -2.36 5.54
C LEU A 90 18.76 -1.59 4.78
N TRP A 91 18.74 -0.26 4.84
CA TRP A 91 19.64 0.58 4.06
C TRP A 91 21.07 0.55 4.58
N LEU A 92 22.04 0.56 3.66
CA LEU A 92 23.40 0.98 3.96
C LEU A 92 23.42 2.48 4.18
N PRO A 93 24.13 3.01 5.21
CA PRO A 93 24.09 4.43 5.55
C PRO A 93 24.47 5.37 4.39
N GLU A 94 25.49 4.97 3.65
CA GLU A 94 26.01 5.73 2.50
C GLU A 94 24.99 5.80 1.35
N ALA A 95 24.36 4.67 1.05
CA ALA A 95 23.32 4.58 0.03
C ALA A 95 22.06 5.36 0.42
N LEU A 96 21.68 5.32 1.70
CA LEU A 96 20.57 6.13 2.21
C LEU A 96 20.84 7.64 2.06
N ALA A 97 22.06 8.09 2.41
CA ALA A 97 22.46 9.48 2.25
C ALA A 97 22.44 9.93 0.78
N ALA A 98 22.95 9.09 -0.12
CA ALA A 98 22.94 9.36 -1.55
C ALA A 98 21.52 9.43 -2.11
N ALA A 99 20.64 8.50 -1.71
CA ALA A 99 19.24 8.50 -2.11
C ALA A 99 18.49 9.74 -1.61
N ALA A 100 18.74 10.15 -0.37
CA ALA A 100 18.12 11.36 0.21
C ALA A 100 18.54 12.65 -0.50
N ALA A 101 19.77 12.71 -1.01
CA ALA A 101 20.29 13.86 -1.75
C ALA A 101 19.78 13.95 -3.21
N GLY A 102 19.43 12.82 -3.82
CA GLY A 102 19.11 12.73 -5.25
C GLY A 102 17.63 12.49 -5.59
N THR A 103 16.76 12.30 -4.59
CA THR A 103 15.38 11.89 -4.84
C THR A 103 14.40 12.98 -4.42
N GLU A 104 13.60 13.48 -5.36
CA GLU A 104 12.42 14.27 -5.02
C GLU A 104 11.36 13.36 -4.37
N ASP A 105 10.93 13.73 -3.17
CA ASP A 105 9.82 13.07 -2.51
C ASP A 105 8.49 13.57 -3.13
N PRO A 106 7.75 12.74 -3.88
CA PRO A 106 6.50 13.16 -4.53
C PRO A 106 5.44 13.59 -3.50
N VAL A 107 5.55 13.08 -2.27
CA VAL A 107 4.69 13.51 -1.16
C VAL A 107 5.11 14.89 -0.67
N ALA A 108 6.40 15.20 -0.64
CA ALA A 108 6.88 16.52 -0.27
C ALA A 108 6.40 17.59 -1.25
N ALA A 109 6.41 17.31 -2.55
CA ALA A 109 5.89 18.23 -3.56
C ALA A 109 4.38 18.51 -3.35
N LEU A 110 3.60 17.47 -3.03
CA LEU A 110 2.18 17.63 -2.67
C LEU A 110 2.01 18.45 -1.38
N LEU A 111 2.85 18.21 -0.37
CA LEU A 111 2.80 18.90 0.92
C LEU A 111 3.29 20.34 0.83
N ALA A 112 4.21 20.67 -0.09
CA ALA A 112 4.68 22.04 -0.32
C ALA A 112 3.55 22.97 -0.74
N HIS A 113 2.58 22.46 -1.48
CA HIS A 113 1.40 23.22 -1.90
C HIS A 113 0.24 23.16 -0.90
N ARG A 114 0.20 22.15 -0.05
CA ARG A 114 -0.81 21.94 0.99
C ARG A 114 -0.25 21.04 2.10
N ALA A 115 0.10 21.63 3.22
CA ALA A 115 0.44 20.89 4.44
C ALA A 115 -0.74 20.96 5.44
N PRO A 116 -1.79 20.16 5.28
CA PRO A 116 -2.89 20.18 6.20
C PRO A 116 -2.45 19.53 7.51
N GLN A 117 -2.69 20.18 8.63
CA GLN A 117 -2.51 19.57 9.96
C GLN A 117 -3.40 18.31 10.11
N ARG A 118 -4.41 18.20 9.30
CA ARG A 118 -5.32 17.05 9.23
C ARG A 118 -5.90 16.94 7.83
N TRP A 119 -5.73 15.78 7.21
CA TRP A 119 -6.38 15.47 5.95
C TRP A 119 -7.89 15.35 6.11
N SER A 120 -8.64 16.17 5.41
CA SER A 120 -10.05 15.90 5.15
C SER A 120 -10.20 14.72 4.19
N THR A 121 -11.38 14.12 4.14
CA THR A 121 -11.66 13.05 3.15
C THR A 121 -11.45 13.54 1.72
N ALA A 122 -11.78 14.79 1.41
CA ALA A 122 -11.61 15.37 0.09
C ALA A 122 -10.13 15.53 -0.27
N GLU A 123 -9.32 16.06 0.63
CA GLU A 123 -7.87 16.21 0.44
C GLU A 123 -7.18 14.86 0.28
N LEU A 124 -7.58 13.86 1.06
CA LEU A 124 -7.04 12.52 0.93
C LEU A 124 -7.42 11.88 -0.43
N ILE A 125 -8.64 12.07 -0.91
CA ILE A 125 -9.05 11.63 -2.25
C ILE A 125 -8.20 12.36 -3.31
N HIS A 126 -7.95 13.65 -3.14
CA HIS A 126 -7.09 14.41 -4.04
C HIS A 126 -5.66 13.87 -4.06
N ALA A 127 -5.05 13.64 -2.90
CA ALA A 127 -3.71 13.06 -2.78
C ALA A 127 -3.61 11.69 -3.48
N PHE A 128 -4.62 10.85 -3.34
CA PHE A 128 -4.67 9.58 -4.05
C PHE A 128 -4.82 9.74 -5.56
N ALA A 129 -5.59 10.73 -6.01
CA ALA A 129 -5.80 10.98 -7.43
C ALA A 129 -4.56 11.59 -8.11
N THR A 130 -3.77 12.36 -7.39
CA THR A 130 -2.62 13.08 -7.95
C THR A 130 -1.28 12.35 -7.78
N VAL A 131 -1.16 11.48 -6.79
CA VAL A 131 0.08 10.72 -6.54
C VAL A 131 -0.12 9.23 -6.81
N PHE A 132 -0.98 8.57 -6.04
CA PHE A 132 -1.08 7.11 -6.10
C PHE A 132 -1.71 6.60 -7.40
N LEU A 133 -2.72 7.28 -7.91
CA LEU A 133 -3.40 6.86 -9.14
C LEU A 133 -2.47 6.89 -10.36
N PRO A 134 -1.76 8.00 -10.67
CA PRO A 134 -0.84 8.03 -11.80
C PRO A 134 0.38 7.13 -11.59
N GLU A 135 1.03 7.19 -10.42
CA GLU A 135 2.34 6.54 -10.20
C GLU A 135 2.27 5.02 -9.99
N ASP A 136 1.13 4.49 -9.51
CA ASP A 136 0.98 3.04 -9.32
C ASP A 136 -0.08 2.44 -10.27
N ILE A 137 -1.32 2.93 -10.19
CA ILE A 137 -2.43 2.25 -10.84
C ILE A 137 -2.41 2.42 -12.35
N LEU A 138 -2.27 3.66 -12.84
CA LEU A 138 -2.33 3.93 -14.28
C LEU A 138 -1.09 3.43 -15.01
N GLN A 139 0.09 3.59 -14.44
CA GLN A 139 1.32 3.03 -15.03
C GLN A 139 1.24 1.51 -15.16
N LYS A 140 0.77 0.85 -14.13
CA LYS A 140 0.63 -0.62 -14.15
C LYS A 140 -0.38 -1.08 -15.20
N VAL A 141 -1.54 -0.40 -15.28
CA VAL A 141 -2.58 -0.74 -16.25
C VAL A 141 -2.08 -0.48 -17.67
N ASP A 142 -1.49 0.69 -17.91
CA ASP A 142 -0.98 1.07 -19.22
C ASP A 142 0.10 0.10 -19.72
N ARG A 143 1.17 -0.07 -18.93
CA ARG A 143 2.27 -0.98 -19.31
C ARG A 143 1.81 -2.43 -19.48
N GLY A 144 0.93 -2.91 -18.57
CA GLY A 144 0.42 -4.27 -18.63
C GLY A 144 -0.48 -4.52 -19.85
N SER A 145 -1.30 -3.55 -20.25
CA SER A 145 -2.16 -3.67 -21.42
C SER A 145 -1.37 -3.47 -22.71
N MET A 146 -0.46 -2.50 -22.77
CA MET A 146 0.38 -2.24 -23.94
C MET A 146 1.35 -3.38 -24.21
N TYR A 147 1.79 -4.11 -23.18
CA TYR A 147 2.55 -5.36 -23.40
C TYR A 147 1.81 -6.40 -24.24
N ALA A 148 0.48 -6.38 -24.17
CA ALA A 148 -0.40 -7.21 -24.99
C ALA A 148 -0.99 -6.45 -26.21
N SER A 149 -0.46 -5.28 -26.55
CA SER A 149 -0.96 -4.39 -27.62
C SER A 149 -2.44 -4.01 -27.47
N LEU A 150 -2.89 -3.87 -26.22
CA LEU A 150 -4.27 -3.49 -25.90
C LEU A 150 -4.30 -2.07 -25.34
N GLU A 151 -5.13 -1.22 -25.93
CA GLU A 151 -5.42 0.09 -25.39
C GLU A 151 -6.55 0.02 -24.36
N VAL A 152 -6.29 0.41 -23.11
CA VAL A 152 -7.28 0.46 -22.04
C VAL A 152 -7.68 1.89 -21.74
N ARG A 153 -8.96 2.18 -21.80
CA ARG A 153 -9.54 3.47 -21.42
C ARG A 153 -10.38 3.33 -20.15
N ALA A 154 -10.16 4.22 -19.19
CA ALA A 154 -10.90 4.26 -17.94
C ALA A 154 -12.01 5.33 -18.02
N PRO A 155 -13.29 4.98 -18.23
CA PRO A 155 -14.37 5.95 -18.44
C PRO A 155 -14.52 6.96 -17.30
N TYR A 156 -14.25 6.51 -16.06
CA TYR A 156 -14.32 7.36 -14.86
C TYR A 156 -13.18 8.38 -14.74
N LEU A 157 -12.16 8.30 -15.59
CA LEU A 157 -11.05 9.25 -15.64
C LEU A 157 -11.17 10.24 -16.79
N GLY A 158 -12.24 10.17 -17.58
CA GLY A 158 -12.57 11.22 -18.54
C GLY A 158 -12.70 12.57 -17.83
N ARG A 159 -12.08 13.63 -18.37
CA ARG A 159 -11.89 14.91 -17.70
C ARG A 159 -13.18 15.46 -17.10
N ALA A 160 -14.24 15.59 -17.91
CA ALA A 160 -15.52 16.14 -17.46
C ALA A 160 -16.13 15.34 -16.29
N PHE A 161 -16.03 13.99 -16.35
CA PHE A 161 -16.51 13.14 -15.28
C PHE A 161 -15.64 13.26 -14.02
N ALA A 162 -14.34 13.31 -14.16
CA ALA A 162 -13.42 13.43 -13.03
C ALA A 162 -13.59 14.78 -12.31
N GLU A 163 -13.68 15.88 -13.06
CA GLU A 163 -13.95 17.22 -12.52
C GLU A 163 -15.29 17.27 -11.78
N TYR A 164 -16.35 16.73 -12.38
CA TYR A 164 -17.65 16.59 -11.71
C TYR A 164 -17.56 15.74 -10.45
N ALA A 165 -16.94 14.57 -10.52
CA ALA A 165 -16.81 13.69 -9.37
C ALA A 165 -15.99 14.33 -8.25
N MET A 166 -14.97 15.12 -8.58
CA MET A 166 -14.17 15.84 -7.58
C MET A 166 -14.95 17.00 -6.95
N SER A 167 -15.82 17.67 -7.67
CA SER A 167 -16.66 18.78 -7.16
C SER A 167 -17.73 18.32 -6.17
N LEU A 168 -18.13 17.05 -6.20
CA LEU A 168 -19.14 16.52 -5.29
C LEU A 168 -18.69 16.58 -3.82
N PRO A 169 -19.60 16.84 -2.87
CA PRO A 169 -19.32 16.74 -1.45
C PRO A 169 -18.74 15.36 -1.08
N SER A 170 -17.77 15.33 -0.17
CA SER A 170 -17.18 14.07 0.29
C SER A 170 -18.21 13.13 0.92
N THR A 171 -19.29 13.67 1.51
CA THR A 171 -20.40 12.92 2.09
C THR A 171 -21.19 12.10 1.07
N ASP A 172 -21.22 12.52 -0.20
CA ASP A 172 -21.85 11.77 -1.29
C ASP A 172 -20.97 10.62 -1.79
N LYS A 173 -19.68 10.74 -1.58
CA LYS A 173 -18.68 9.72 -1.91
C LYS A 173 -18.56 8.70 -0.78
N ILE A 174 -18.37 9.18 0.46
CA ILE A 174 -18.11 8.37 1.66
C ILE A 174 -18.85 8.95 2.87
N ARG A 175 -19.63 8.13 3.57
CA ARG A 175 -20.27 8.50 4.84
C ARG A 175 -20.12 7.37 5.86
N GLY A 176 -19.38 7.64 6.92
CA GLY A 176 -19.04 6.59 7.89
C GLY A 176 -18.24 5.47 7.24
N PHE A 177 -18.79 4.28 7.25
CA PHE A 177 -18.21 3.09 6.58
C PHE A 177 -18.83 2.81 5.21
N SER A 178 -19.84 3.57 4.80
CA SER A 178 -20.46 3.43 3.48
C SER A 178 -19.67 4.21 2.42
N ARG A 179 -19.32 3.53 1.35
CA ARG A 179 -18.44 3.99 0.26
C ARG A 179 -19.13 3.93 -1.07
N LYS A 180 -18.63 4.72 -2.05
CA LYS A 180 -19.17 4.77 -3.40
C LYS A 180 -20.68 5.01 -3.39
N ARG A 181 -21.15 5.83 -2.45
CA ARG A 181 -22.59 5.99 -2.16
C ARG A 181 -23.38 6.36 -3.39
N LEU A 182 -22.97 7.42 -4.09
CA LEU A 182 -23.66 7.88 -5.29
C LEU A 182 -23.66 6.80 -6.38
N LEU A 183 -22.51 6.16 -6.60
CA LEU A 183 -22.39 5.08 -7.58
C LEU A 183 -23.28 3.88 -7.23
N LYS A 184 -23.32 3.49 -5.95
CA LYS A 184 -24.21 2.41 -5.48
C LYS A 184 -25.68 2.78 -5.65
N LYS A 185 -26.04 4.02 -5.32
CA LYS A 185 -27.42 4.51 -5.52
C LYS A 185 -27.84 4.48 -6.99
N LEU A 186 -26.92 4.82 -7.89
CA LEU A 186 -27.15 4.72 -9.32
C LEU A 186 -27.25 3.27 -9.77
N ALA A 187 -26.30 2.42 -9.36
CA ALA A 187 -26.25 1.01 -9.73
C ALA A 187 -27.52 0.24 -9.31
N LEU A 188 -28.10 0.55 -8.15
CA LEU A 188 -29.36 -0.05 -7.67
C LEU A 188 -30.57 0.22 -8.57
N ARG A 189 -30.49 1.13 -9.53
CA ARG A 189 -31.52 1.34 -10.54
C ARG A 189 -31.45 0.33 -11.70
N HIS A 190 -30.31 -0.33 -11.85
CA HIS A 190 -30.00 -1.17 -13.02
C HIS A 190 -29.55 -2.57 -12.64
N ILE A 191 -29.12 -2.76 -11.40
CA ILE A 191 -28.48 -4.00 -10.93
C ILE A 191 -29.14 -4.43 -9.62
N PRO A 192 -29.45 -5.72 -9.43
CA PRO A 192 -30.02 -6.23 -8.18
C PRO A 192 -29.17 -5.85 -6.95
N ARG A 193 -29.86 -5.61 -5.84
CA ARG A 193 -29.24 -5.20 -4.57
C ARG A 193 -28.18 -6.20 -4.09
N GLU A 194 -28.44 -7.47 -4.25
CA GLU A 194 -27.54 -8.56 -3.86
C GLU A 194 -26.18 -8.45 -4.54
N ILE A 195 -26.14 -7.98 -5.80
CA ILE A 195 -24.90 -7.76 -6.55
C ILE A 195 -24.19 -6.48 -6.06
N VAL A 196 -24.95 -5.39 -5.88
CA VAL A 196 -24.37 -4.10 -5.47
C VAL A 196 -23.81 -4.13 -4.06
N GLU A 197 -24.40 -4.91 -3.17
CA GLU A 197 -24.04 -5.00 -1.76
C GLU A 197 -23.07 -6.15 -1.45
N GLN A 198 -22.68 -6.94 -2.46
CA GLN A 198 -21.70 -8.01 -2.25
C GLN A 198 -20.41 -7.49 -1.61
N PRO A 199 -19.80 -8.30 -0.74
CA PRO A 199 -18.46 -8.03 -0.23
C PRO A 199 -17.48 -7.85 -1.38
N LYS A 200 -16.70 -6.78 -1.33
CA LYS A 200 -15.69 -6.55 -2.37
C LYS A 200 -14.58 -7.59 -2.28
N HIS A 201 -14.44 -8.41 -3.30
CA HIS A 201 -13.25 -9.20 -3.52
C HIS A 201 -12.24 -8.38 -4.33
N GLY A 202 -11.04 -8.16 -3.76
CA GLY A 202 -9.95 -7.51 -4.48
C GLY A 202 -9.27 -8.50 -5.43
N PHE A 203 -8.64 -7.99 -6.48
CA PHE A 203 -7.73 -8.77 -7.33
C PHE A 203 -6.44 -9.06 -6.56
N ALA A 204 -6.53 -9.89 -5.53
CA ALA A 204 -5.36 -10.25 -4.74
C ALA A 204 -4.68 -11.46 -5.40
N VAL A 205 -3.52 -11.20 -5.99
CA VAL A 205 -2.61 -12.28 -6.36
C VAL A 205 -2.17 -12.99 -5.08
N PRO A 206 -2.21 -14.32 -5.00
CA PRO A 206 -1.77 -15.08 -3.83
C PRO A 206 -0.24 -15.06 -3.69
N LEU A 207 0.32 -13.84 -3.61
CA LEU A 207 1.74 -13.57 -3.69
C LEU A 207 2.55 -14.35 -2.63
N ALA A 208 2.02 -14.48 -1.41
CA ALA A 208 2.69 -15.25 -0.37
C ALA A 208 2.89 -16.72 -0.77
N ARG A 209 1.90 -17.32 -1.42
CA ARG A 209 1.98 -18.70 -1.92
C ARG A 209 2.94 -18.81 -3.10
N LEU A 210 2.88 -17.84 -4.02
CA LEU A 210 3.78 -17.81 -5.17
C LEU A 210 5.25 -17.68 -4.74
N LEU A 211 5.55 -16.83 -3.77
CA LEU A 211 6.90 -16.63 -3.24
C LEU A 211 7.44 -17.83 -2.42
N ARG A 212 6.56 -18.67 -1.88
CA ARG A 212 6.94 -19.92 -1.22
C ARG A 212 6.97 -21.12 -2.16
N GLY A 213 6.41 -20.97 -3.35
CA GLY A 213 6.30 -22.00 -4.37
C GLY A 213 6.97 -21.61 -5.70
N PRO A 214 6.22 -21.44 -6.79
CA PRO A 214 6.78 -21.37 -8.14
C PRO A 214 7.72 -20.18 -8.40
N LEU A 215 7.65 -19.11 -7.61
CA LEU A 215 8.57 -17.96 -7.74
C LEU A 215 9.74 -18.01 -6.76
N ARG A 216 9.83 -19.02 -5.92
CA ARG A 216 10.81 -19.10 -4.83
C ARG A 216 12.25 -18.97 -5.35
N GLU A 217 12.67 -19.84 -6.22
CA GLU A 217 14.03 -19.87 -6.75
C GLU A 217 14.36 -18.60 -7.51
N ARG A 218 13.51 -18.24 -8.46
CA ARG A 218 13.71 -17.04 -9.28
C ARG A 218 13.86 -15.77 -8.45
N VAL A 219 13.07 -15.61 -7.40
CA VAL A 219 13.13 -14.42 -6.53
C VAL A 219 14.37 -14.47 -5.65
N ALA A 220 14.70 -15.65 -5.09
CA ALA A 220 15.90 -15.83 -4.28
C ALA A 220 17.18 -15.48 -5.07
N ASP A 221 17.30 -15.98 -6.30
CA ASP A 221 18.44 -15.73 -7.18
C ASP A 221 18.67 -14.23 -7.46
N VAL A 222 17.59 -13.45 -7.45
CA VAL A 222 17.69 -12.02 -7.71
C VAL A 222 17.99 -11.22 -6.45
N ILE A 223 17.25 -11.47 -5.34
CA ILE A 223 17.36 -10.62 -4.15
C ILE A 223 18.47 -11.03 -3.19
N LEU A 224 18.95 -12.29 -3.27
CA LEU A 224 20.00 -12.82 -2.41
C LEU A 224 21.36 -12.93 -3.12
N ALA A 225 21.47 -12.49 -4.36
CA ALA A 225 22.74 -12.49 -5.09
C ALA A 225 23.78 -11.64 -4.36
N ALA A 226 24.97 -12.19 -4.13
CA ALA A 226 26.04 -11.51 -3.38
C ALA A 226 26.48 -10.20 -4.05
N ASN A 227 26.61 -10.24 -5.37
CA ASN A 227 26.96 -9.09 -6.21
C ASN A 227 25.75 -8.66 -7.05
N GLY A 228 24.56 -8.77 -6.48
CA GLY A 228 23.31 -8.42 -7.16
C GLY A 228 23.03 -6.92 -7.11
N PRO A 229 21.98 -6.48 -7.84
CA PRO A 229 21.64 -5.05 -7.98
C PRO A 229 21.25 -4.36 -6.66
N LEU A 230 21.05 -5.12 -5.59
CA LEU A 230 20.70 -4.58 -4.27
C LEU A 230 21.91 -4.50 -3.32
N ALA A 231 23.07 -5.08 -3.68
CA ALA A 231 24.22 -5.23 -2.80
C ALA A 231 24.82 -3.90 -2.33
N ASP A 232 24.81 -2.89 -3.20
CA ASP A 232 25.38 -1.57 -2.91
C ASP A 232 24.43 -0.67 -2.10
N TRP A 233 23.16 -1.06 -1.93
CA TRP A 233 22.16 -0.25 -1.29
C TRP A 233 21.65 -0.79 0.04
N PHE A 234 21.58 -2.12 0.15
CA PHE A 234 20.88 -2.76 1.26
C PHE A 234 21.75 -3.80 1.98
N ARG A 235 21.55 -3.89 3.28
CA ARG A 235 22.17 -4.92 4.11
C ARG A 235 21.63 -6.29 3.76
N ARG A 236 22.49 -7.15 3.30
CA ARG A 236 22.18 -8.51 2.87
C ARG A 236 21.51 -9.32 3.97
N GLU A 237 22.02 -9.23 5.20
CA GLU A 237 21.52 -9.97 6.36
C GLU A 237 20.05 -9.65 6.64
N THR A 238 19.63 -8.39 6.40
CA THR A 238 18.24 -7.95 6.57
C THR A 238 17.35 -8.57 5.49
N ILE A 239 17.80 -8.60 4.24
CA ILE A 239 17.07 -9.25 3.14
C ILE A 239 16.93 -10.74 3.40
N GLU A 240 18.03 -11.44 3.80
CA GLU A 240 18.04 -12.85 4.14
C GLU A 240 17.10 -13.17 5.31
N ARG A 241 17.02 -12.29 6.32
CA ARG A 241 16.08 -12.43 7.43
C ARG A 241 14.63 -12.35 6.94
N PHE A 242 14.28 -11.33 6.12
CA PHE A 242 12.92 -11.22 5.55
C PHE A 242 12.57 -12.45 4.71
N TRP A 243 13.51 -12.94 3.91
CA TRP A 243 13.32 -14.12 3.09
C TRP A 243 13.09 -15.37 3.95
N ARG A 244 13.95 -15.64 4.91
CA ARG A 244 13.87 -16.78 5.81
C ARG A 244 12.57 -16.81 6.62
N ASP A 245 12.22 -15.68 7.23
CA ASP A 245 10.97 -15.56 8.01
C ASP A 245 9.74 -15.78 7.14
N HIS A 246 9.78 -15.34 5.88
CA HIS A 246 8.70 -15.57 4.94
C HIS A 246 8.60 -17.03 4.50
N GLN A 247 9.71 -17.66 4.14
CA GLN A 247 9.75 -19.06 3.69
C GLN A 247 9.31 -20.04 4.79
N THR A 248 9.71 -19.79 6.03
CA THR A 248 9.33 -20.61 7.18
C THR A 248 7.89 -20.36 7.67
N GLY A 249 7.21 -19.35 7.12
CA GLY A 249 5.87 -18.96 7.57
C GLY A 249 5.85 -18.22 8.91
N ARG A 250 7.02 -17.92 9.49
CA ARG A 250 7.12 -17.18 10.75
C ARG A 250 6.53 -15.78 10.65
N ARG A 251 6.76 -15.11 9.51
CA ARG A 251 6.20 -13.78 9.19
C ARG A 251 5.86 -13.69 7.71
N ASP A 252 4.86 -12.88 7.40
CA ASP A 252 4.53 -12.58 6.02
C ASP A 252 5.24 -11.30 5.55
N HIS A 253 6.30 -11.49 4.81
CA HIS A 253 7.07 -10.41 4.18
C HIS A 253 6.80 -10.28 2.68
N ARG A 254 5.65 -10.81 2.17
CA ARG A 254 5.33 -10.81 0.74
C ARG A 254 5.51 -9.45 0.06
N LYS A 255 5.03 -8.35 0.70
CA LYS A 255 5.16 -7.01 0.13
C LYS A 255 6.62 -6.56 0.05
N LYS A 256 7.39 -6.77 1.12
CA LYS A 256 8.80 -6.39 1.21
C LYS A 256 9.63 -7.12 0.16
N ILE A 257 9.50 -8.43 0.11
CA ILE A 257 10.20 -9.29 -0.85
C ILE A 257 9.84 -8.89 -2.28
N TRP A 258 8.56 -8.66 -2.54
CA TRP A 258 8.11 -8.23 -3.86
C TRP A 258 8.66 -6.86 -4.26
N THR A 259 8.69 -5.90 -3.33
CA THR A 259 9.28 -4.57 -3.57
C THR A 259 10.77 -4.68 -3.89
N LEU A 260 11.53 -5.45 -3.12
CA LEU A 260 12.95 -5.67 -3.38
C LEU A 260 13.19 -6.38 -4.71
N PHE A 261 12.38 -7.38 -5.04
CA PHE A 261 12.47 -8.09 -6.31
C PHE A 261 12.15 -7.19 -7.50
N ALA A 262 11.11 -6.37 -7.40
CA ALA A 262 10.73 -5.42 -8.44
C ALA A 262 11.82 -4.38 -8.68
N LEU A 263 12.39 -3.82 -7.59
CA LEU A 263 13.49 -2.87 -7.65
C LEU A 263 14.73 -3.50 -8.32
N ALA A 264 15.15 -4.67 -7.85
CA ALA A 264 16.30 -5.37 -8.41
C ALA A 264 16.13 -5.68 -9.91
N THR A 265 14.92 -6.06 -10.30
CA THR A 265 14.61 -6.33 -11.70
C THR A 265 14.65 -5.07 -12.54
N ALA A 266 14.11 -3.95 -12.03
CA ALA A 266 14.15 -2.67 -12.70
C ALA A 266 15.59 -2.20 -12.95
N VAL A 267 16.44 -2.26 -11.91
CA VAL A 267 17.86 -1.88 -12.02
C VAL A 267 18.62 -2.72 -13.03
N ARG A 268 18.40 -4.03 -13.02
CA ARG A 268 19.01 -4.93 -14.03
C ARG A 268 18.62 -4.55 -15.45
N ASN A 269 17.35 -4.26 -15.67
CA ASN A 269 16.86 -3.92 -17.01
C ASN A 269 17.39 -2.56 -17.49
N THR A 270 17.55 -1.59 -16.60
CA THR A 270 18.14 -0.29 -16.95
C THR A 270 19.64 -0.35 -17.20
N ALA A 271 20.35 -1.24 -16.52
CA ALA A 271 21.80 -1.44 -16.74
C ALA A 271 22.09 -2.24 -18.04
N SER A 272 21.09 -2.89 -18.61
CA SER A 272 21.22 -3.70 -19.84
C SER A 272 20.70 -2.98 -21.09
N ALA A 273 20.14 -1.79 -20.95
CA ALA A 273 19.61 -0.94 -22.02
C ALA A 273 20.63 0.15 -22.39
#